data_c025a614598168c6dddb537d320714d2
#
_entry.id   c025a614598168c6dddb537d320714d2
#
_cell.length_a   1.000
_cell.length_b   1.000
_cell.length_c   1.000
_cell.angle_alpha   90.00
_cell.angle_beta   90.00
_cell.angle_gamma   90.00
#
_symmetry.space_group_name_H-M   'P 1'
#
loop_
_entity.id
_entity.type
_entity.pdbx_description
1 polymer ?
#
loop_
_entity_poly.entity_id
_entity_poly.type
_entity_poly.pdbx_seq_one_letter_code
_entity_poly.pdbx_strand_id
1 'polypeptide(L)'
;FQSFAAAFVIEEVEDPSQYGLDDPVCTITLGTGEKNYEILLGDFSAMDSQRYVSIGDGKVYLAASDPLDQFDAGLRDMIDHDDIPELDQVTRLRFDGVENYTVTYEEDNSASWCEEDIYFTQRDGKTLPLDTGRVEDYLHNISYLSPNNYVTYHATEEELASYGLDEPELTVTVDYTAEDRAEEKASGTLILHISRDPEERLAAQEAADTGETEEEETITAYLRVG
;
A
#
# COMPACT_ATOMS: atom_id res chain seq x y z
N PHE A 1 17.43 -11.65 16.11
CA PHE A 1 18.83 -12.05 16.06
C PHE A 1 19.05 -13.42 16.71
N GLN A 2 18.84 -14.51 15.99
CA GLN A 2 19.22 -15.84 16.51
C GLN A 2 20.64 -16.22 16.13
N SER A 3 21.18 -15.65 15.06
CA SER A 3 22.57 -15.85 14.64
C SER A 3 23.04 -14.66 13.79
N PHE A 4 24.28 -14.30 13.95
CA PHE A 4 25.00 -13.33 13.14
C PHE A 4 26.19 -14.03 12.48
N ALA A 5 26.26 -14.00 11.17
CA ALA A 5 27.34 -14.62 10.43
C ALA A 5 28.40 -13.57 10.07
N ALA A 6 29.60 -13.70 10.62
CA ALA A 6 30.76 -12.91 10.23
C ALA A 6 31.58 -13.68 9.18
N ALA A 7 31.92 -13.01 8.09
CA ALA A 7 32.85 -13.55 7.10
C ALA A 7 34.31 -13.42 7.57
N PHE A 8 34.63 -12.36 8.31
CA PHE A 8 35.93 -12.10 8.84
C PHE A 8 35.85 -11.37 10.21
N VAL A 9 36.88 -11.54 11.04
CA VAL A 9 36.99 -10.91 12.37
C VAL A 9 38.33 -10.22 12.50
N ILE A 10 38.32 -8.95 12.87
CA ILE A 10 39.50 -8.15 13.21
C ILE A 10 39.60 -8.14 14.73
N GLU A 11 40.59 -8.85 15.26
CA GLU A 11 40.72 -9.04 16.71
C GLU A 11 41.46 -7.90 17.42
N GLU A 12 42.41 -7.24 16.73
CA GLU A 12 43.20 -6.11 17.27
C GLU A 12 42.78 -4.84 16.54
N VAL A 13 41.87 -4.09 17.15
CA VAL A 13 41.34 -2.81 16.63
C VAL A 13 42.08 -1.66 17.31
N GLU A 14 42.98 -0.99 16.58
CA GLU A 14 43.69 0.17 17.08
C GLU A 14 42.83 1.43 17.06
N ASP A 15 42.04 1.60 15.99
CA ASP A 15 41.20 2.78 15.78
C ASP A 15 39.87 2.39 15.12
N PRO A 16 38.73 2.42 15.84
CA PRO A 16 37.42 2.10 15.29
C PRO A 16 36.96 3.06 14.20
N SER A 17 37.51 4.28 14.12
CA SER A 17 37.14 5.27 13.10
C SER A 17 37.46 4.80 11.67
N GLN A 18 38.47 3.93 11.52
CA GLN A 18 38.84 3.35 10.22
C GLN A 18 37.74 2.46 9.60
N TYR A 19 36.77 2.07 10.40
CA TYR A 19 35.65 1.19 10.04
C TYR A 19 34.31 1.94 10.11
N GLY A 20 34.31 3.26 10.32
CA GLY A 20 33.11 4.08 10.51
C GLY A 20 32.33 3.75 11.79
N LEU A 21 33.00 3.21 12.82
CA LEU A 21 32.35 2.78 14.06
C LEU A 21 32.36 3.84 15.17
N ASP A 22 33.02 4.97 14.97
CA ASP A 22 32.95 6.17 15.80
C ASP A 22 31.77 7.07 15.45
N ASP A 23 31.27 6.99 14.18
CA ASP A 23 30.04 7.61 13.69
C ASP A 23 29.23 6.58 12.83
N PRO A 24 28.64 5.56 13.49
CA PRO A 24 28.03 4.44 12.78
C PRO A 24 26.79 4.88 12.01
N VAL A 25 26.62 4.32 10.80
CA VAL A 25 25.45 4.58 9.96
C VAL A 25 24.14 4.09 10.59
N CYS A 26 24.24 3.11 11.49
CA CYS A 26 23.09 2.60 12.26
C CYS A 26 23.57 2.03 13.59
N THR A 27 22.82 2.32 14.66
CA THR A 27 23.01 1.72 15.99
C THR A 27 21.75 0.93 16.34
N ILE A 28 21.90 -0.38 16.58
CA ILE A 28 20.82 -1.27 16.97
C ILE A 28 20.96 -1.59 18.45
N THR A 29 19.95 -1.24 19.24
CA THR A 29 19.92 -1.57 20.67
C THR A 29 18.91 -2.70 20.92
N LEU A 30 19.39 -3.82 21.46
CA LEU A 30 18.58 -4.98 21.82
C LEU A 30 18.51 -5.13 23.34
N GLY A 31 17.29 -4.98 23.90
CA GLY A 31 17.03 -5.21 25.32
C GLY A 31 16.46 -6.59 25.56
N THR A 32 17.08 -7.38 26.46
CA THR A 32 16.58 -8.71 26.87
C THR A 32 15.95 -8.72 28.28
N GLY A 33 15.64 -7.54 28.82
CA GLY A 33 15.13 -7.37 30.18
C GLY A 33 16.24 -7.37 31.26
N GLU A 34 17.30 -8.14 31.08
CA GLU A 34 18.46 -8.18 32.01
C GLU A 34 19.67 -7.41 31.47
N LYS A 35 19.83 -7.35 30.15
CA LYS A 35 20.97 -6.73 29.46
C LYS A 35 20.53 -6.02 28.18
N ASN A 36 21.20 -4.92 27.91
CA ASN A 36 21.17 -4.26 26.64
C ASN A 36 22.42 -4.64 25.84
N TYR A 37 22.21 -4.96 24.58
CA TYR A 37 23.26 -5.17 23.59
C TYR A 37 23.20 -4.03 22.60
N GLU A 38 24.35 -3.48 22.27
CA GLU A 38 24.48 -2.43 21.27
C GLU A 38 25.29 -2.98 20.11
N ILE A 39 24.74 -2.86 18.91
CA ILE A 39 25.37 -3.31 17.68
C ILE A 39 25.57 -2.07 16.82
N LEU A 40 26.80 -1.76 16.47
CA LEU A 40 27.16 -0.63 15.63
C LEU A 40 27.40 -1.12 14.20
N LEU A 41 26.72 -0.54 13.24
CA LEU A 41 26.94 -0.76 11.81
C LEU A 41 27.76 0.40 11.26
N GLY A 42 29.01 0.13 10.92
CA GLY A 42 29.96 1.09 10.37
C GLY A 42 29.93 1.18 8.86
N ASP A 43 31.06 1.48 8.24
CA ASP A 43 31.23 1.65 6.81
C ASP A 43 31.00 0.35 6.02
N PHE A 44 30.58 0.50 4.76
CA PHE A 44 30.46 -0.59 3.81
C PHE A 44 31.76 -0.73 3.00
N SER A 45 32.37 -1.93 3.06
CA SER A 45 33.52 -2.28 2.23
C SER A 45 33.04 -2.64 0.82
N ALA A 46 33.23 -1.75 -0.13
CA ALA A 46 32.88 -2.00 -1.53
C ALA A 46 33.72 -3.13 -2.16
N MET A 47 34.93 -3.39 -1.59
CA MET A 47 35.83 -4.44 -2.09
C MET A 47 35.27 -5.83 -1.75
N ASP A 48 34.76 -5.98 -0.52
CA ASP A 48 34.27 -7.25 0.00
C ASP A 48 32.74 -7.39 -0.14
N SER A 49 32.04 -6.31 -0.49
CA SER A 49 30.57 -6.19 -0.46
C SER A 49 29.99 -6.53 0.91
N GLN A 50 30.65 -6.06 1.97
CA GLN A 50 30.37 -6.39 3.36
C GLN A 50 30.45 -5.13 4.23
N ARG A 51 29.73 -5.12 5.34
CA ARG A 51 29.72 -4.02 6.31
C ARG A 51 30.55 -4.35 7.54
N TYR A 52 31.25 -3.36 8.04
CA TYR A 52 31.91 -3.45 9.34
C TYR A 52 30.89 -3.33 10.46
N VAL A 53 31.01 -4.21 11.46
CA VAL A 53 30.07 -4.32 12.58
C VAL A 53 30.83 -4.47 13.88
N SER A 54 30.39 -3.78 14.93
CA SER A 54 30.84 -4.01 16.29
C SER A 54 29.67 -4.43 17.20
N ILE A 55 29.94 -5.39 18.09
CA ILE A 55 28.99 -5.85 19.12
C ILE A 55 29.43 -5.44 20.54
N GLY A 56 30.39 -4.52 20.64
CA GLY A 56 30.86 -3.99 21.92
C GLY A 56 31.85 -4.89 22.66
N ASP A 57 32.42 -5.91 22.02
CA ASP A 57 33.42 -6.84 22.60
C ASP A 57 34.86 -6.49 22.27
N GLY A 58 35.06 -5.30 21.67
CA GLY A 58 36.39 -4.78 21.31
C GLY A 58 36.94 -5.30 19.98
N LYS A 59 36.13 -6.07 19.23
CA LYS A 59 36.44 -6.56 17.89
C LYS A 59 35.61 -5.89 16.82
N VAL A 60 36.08 -5.96 15.60
CA VAL A 60 35.32 -5.56 14.40
C VAL A 60 35.08 -6.77 13.52
N TYR A 61 33.87 -6.90 13.07
CA TYR A 61 33.39 -7.99 12.22
C TYR A 61 33.08 -7.48 10.83
N LEU A 62 33.40 -8.24 9.79
CA LEU A 62 32.80 -8.07 8.48
C LEU A 62 31.60 -9.01 8.39
N ALA A 63 30.40 -8.44 8.23
CA ALA A 63 29.19 -9.22 8.12
C ALA A 63 29.13 -9.97 6.79
N ALA A 64 28.70 -11.23 6.80
CA ALA A 64 28.60 -12.04 5.59
C ALA A 64 27.53 -11.52 4.59
N SER A 65 26.56 -10.75 5.08
CA SER A 65 25.59 -9.96 4.31
C SER A 65 25.42 -8.61 5.01
N ASP A 66 25.06 -7.55 4.27
CA ASP A 66 24.84 -6.24 4.90
C ASP A 66 23.61 -6.30 5.84
N PRO A 67 23.79 -6.13 7.16
CA PRO A 67 22.66 -6.15 8.08
C PRO A 67 21.73 -4.94 7.88
N LEU A 68 22.23 -3.85 7.30
CA LEU A 68 21.44 -2.63 7.08
C LEU A 68 20.24 -2.93 6.17
N ASP A 69 20.40 -3.79 5.16
CA ASP A 69 19.30 -4.21 4.26
C ASP A 69 18.12 -4.84 5.01
N GLN A 70 18.36 -5.37 6.23
CA GLN A 70 17.33 -5.98 7.06
C GLN A 70 16.76 -5.04 8.12
N PHE A 71 17.45 -3.95 8.43
CA PHE A 71 17.10 -3.00 9.48
C PHE A 71 16.82 -1.60 8.95
N ASP A 72 16.94 -1.37 7.65
CA ASP A 72 16.53 -0.15 6.99
C ASP A 72 15.01 -0.18 6.75
N ALA A 73 14.27 -0.12 7.86
CA ALA A 73 12.82 -0.09 7.86
C ALA A 73 12.32 1.25 8.41
N GLY A 74 11.58 1.97 7.60
CA GLY A 74 10.86 3.16 8.02
C GLY A 74 9.56 2.83 8.79
N LEU A 75 8.94 3.85 9.37
CA LEU A 75 7.62 3.69 10.00
C LEU A 75 6.60 3.07 9.02
N ARG A 76 6.67 3.45 7.76
CA ARG A 76 5.83 2.95 6.68
C ARG A 76 5.89 1.43 6.51
N ASP A 77 7.07 0.82 6.74
CA ASP A 77 7.28 -0.62 6.57
C ASP A 77 6.82 -1.44 7.78
N MET A 78 6.52 -0.76 8.89
CA MET A 78 6.15 -1.39 10.16
C MET A 78 4.73 -1.07 10.62
N ILE A 79 4.09 -0.07 10.02
CA ILE A 79 2.71 0.27 10.38
C ILE A 79 1.75 -0.79 9.84
N ASP A 80 0.72 -1.09 10.60
CA ASP A 80 -0.37 -1.94 10.14
C ASP A 80 -1.23 -1.15 9.14
N HIS A 81 -1.18 -1.55 7.89
CA HIS A 81 -1.88 -0.86 6.81
C HIS A 81 -3.29 -1.39 6.64
N ASP A 82 -4.21 -0.52 6.25
CA ASP A 82 -5.54 -0.94 5.84
C ASP A 82 -5.45 -1.76 4.54
N ASP A 83 -5.88 -3.01 4.61
CA ASP A 83 -5.93 -3.91 3.47
C ASP A 83 -7.30 -3.86 2.80
N ILE A 84 -7.33 -4.10 1.50
CA ILE A 84 -8.58 -4.38 0.80
C ILE A 84 -9.05 -5.77 1.25
N PRO A 85 -10.28 -5.91 1.78
CA PRO A 85 -10.78 -7.20 2.25
C PRO A 85 -10.94 -8.21 1.12
N GLU A 86 -10.94 -9.49 1.45
CA GLU A 86 -11.32 -10.55 0.51
C GLU A 86 -12.79 -10.35 0.10
N LEU A 87 -13.05 -10.25 -1.20
CA LEU A 87 -14.37 -10.03 -1.79
C LEU A 87 -14.88 -11.34 -2.42
N ASP A 88 -15.22 -12.35 -1.59
CA ASP A 88 -15.66 -13.65 -2.11
C ASP A 88 -16.96 -13.55 -2.91
N GLN A 89 -17.92 -12.78 -2.42
CA GLN A 89 -19.17 -12.49 -3.11
C GLN A 89 -19.53 -11.02 -2.93
N VAL A 90 -19.51 -10.26 -4.00
CA VAL A 90 -20.03 -8.89 -4.00
C VAL A 90 -21.52 -8.92 -4.31
N THR A 91 -22.31 -8.38 -3.38
CA THR A 91 -23.77 -8.34 -3.49
C THR A 91 -24.29 -7.04 -4.08
N ARG A 92 -23.53 -5.96 -3.86
CA ARG A 92 -23.87 -4.64 -4.39
C ARG A 92 -22.63 -3.80 -4.59
N LEU A 93 -22.59 -3.06 -5.70
CA LEU A 93 -21.55 -2.11 -6.03
C LEU A 93 -22.23 -0.79 -6.39
N ARG A 94 -21.93 0.27 -5.65
CA ARG A 94 -22.50 1.61 -5.85
C ARG A 94 -21.41 2.59 -6.26
N PHE A 95 -21.72 3.36 -7.29
CA PHE A 95 -20.86 4.43 -7.79
C PHE A 95 -21.54 5.78 -7.54
N ASP A 96 -20.82 6.68 -6.87
CA ASP A 96 -21.19 8.08 -6.69
C ASP A 96 -20.06 8.94 -7.26
N GLY A 97 -20.29 9.63 -8.37
CA GLY A 97 -19.29 10.43 -9.07
C GLY A 97 -19.90 11.12 -10.30
N VAL A 98 -19.17 11.09 -11.41
CA VAL A 98 -19.65 11.65 -12.69
C VAL A 98 -20.94 10.97 -13.14
N GLU A 99 -21.03 9.65 -12.94
CA GLU A 99 -22.28 8.88 -13.09
C GLU A 99 -22.64 8.22 -11.76
N ASN A 100 -23.93 8.27 -11.42
CA ASN A 100 -24.47 7.67 -10.20
C ASN A 100 -25.30 6.45 -10.60
N TYR A 101 -24.83 5.25 -10.24
CA TYR A 101 -25.55 4.00 -10.50
C TYR A 101 -25.16 2.92 -9.48
N THR A 102 -25.98 1.87 -9.44
CA THR A 102 -25.77 0.72 -8.56
C THR A 102 -25.82 -0.55 -9.40
N VAL A 103 -24.89 -1.44 -9.16
CA VAL A 103 -24.86 -2.81 -9.65
C VAL A 103 -25.33 -3.72 -8.51
N THR A 104 -26.25 -4.62 -8.77
CA THR A 104 -26.74 -5.63 -7.82
C THR A 104 -26.47 -7.02 -8.36
N TYR A 105 -26.10 -7.93 -7.46
CA TYR A 105 -25.99 -9.35 -7.77
C TYR A 105 -27.32 -10.05 -7.53
N GLU A 106 -27.84 -10.77 -8.51
CA GLU A 106 -29.10 -11.54 -8.43
C GLU A 106 -28.99 -12.78 -9.32
N GLU A 107 -28.97 -13.98 -8.74
CA GLU A 107 -28.87 -15.24 -9.50
C GLU A 107 -30.09 -15.50 -10.40
N ASP A 108 -31.28 -15.13 -9.92
CA ASP A 108 -32.53 -15.30 -10.60
C ASP A 108 -33.25 -13.96 -10.82
N ASN A 109 -32.98 -13.30 -11.93
CA ASN A 109 -33.69 -12.07 -12.31
C ASN A 109 -34.48 -12.24 -13.59
N SER A 110 -35.74 -11.78 -13.59
CA SER A 110 -36.64 -11.86 -14.76
C SER A 110 -36.16 -11.02 -15.95
N ALA A 111 -35.20 -10.14 -15.77
CA ALA A 111 -34.59 -9.34 -16.84
C ALA A 111 -33.37 -10.03 -17.49
N SER A 112 -32.94 -11.20 -17.00
CA SER A 112 -31.82 -11.96 -17.57
C SER A 112 -32.12 -12.36 -19.01
N TRP A 113 -31.14 -12.27 -19.89
CA TRP A 113 -31.18 -12.75 -21.26
C TRP A 113 -30.59 -14.16 -21.39
N CYS A 114 -29.68 -14.51 -20.49
CA CYS A 114 -29.08 -15.85 -20.40
C CYS A 114 -28.80 -16.22 -18.92
N GLU A 115 -28.41 -17.46 -18.66
CA GLU A 115 -28.15 -17.99 -17.32
C GLU A 115 -26.90 -17.36 -16.67
N GLU A 116 -26.03 -16.75 -17.48
CA GLU A 116 -24.78 -16.10 -17.01
C GLU A 116 -25.01 -14.66 -16.54
N ASP A 117 -26.19 -14.07 -16.78
CA ASP A 117 -26.54 -12.73 -16.35
C ASP A 117 -26.88 -12.74 -14.86
N ILE A 118 -25.91 -12.36 -14.01
CA ILE A 118 -26.06 -12.31 -12.56
C ILE A 118 -25.88 -10.90 -11.98
N TYR A 119 -25.44 -9.93 -12.78
CA TYR A 119 -25.31 -8.54 -12.38
C TYR A 119 -26.27 -7.64 -13.14
N PHE A 120 -26.94 -6.77 -12.40
CA PHE A 120 -28.00 -5.89 -12.94
C PHE A 120 -27.82 -4.45 -12.46
N THR A 121 -28.34 -3.54 -13.26
CA THR A 121 -28.50 -2.14 -12.86
C THR A 121 -29.90 -1.66 -13.20
N GLN A 122 -30.31 -0.57 -12.55
CA GLN A 122 -31.56 0.09 -12.87
C GLN A 122 -31.30 1.43 -13.56
N ARG A 123 -31.89 1.62 -14.74
CA ARG A 123 -31.84 2.89 -15.47
C ARG A 123 -33.21 3.17 -16.09
N ASP A 124 -33.72 4.41 -15.86
CA ASP A 124 -35.02 4.88 -16.37
C ASP A 124 -36.19 3.93 -16.04
N GLY A 125 -36.17 3.38 -14.81
CA GLY A 125 -37.20 2.44 -14.33
C GLY A 125 -37.17 1.05 -14.99
N LYS A 126 -36.07 0.70 -15.67
CA LYS A 126 -35.83 -0.60 -16.25
C LYS A 126 -34.65 -1.29 -15.61
N THR A 127 -34.79 -2.57 -15.34
CA THR A 127 -33.66 -3.42 -14.94
C THR A 127 -32.95 -3.89 -16.21
N LEU A 128 -31.64 -3.68 -16.25
CA LEU A 128 -30.78 -4.05 -17.37
C LEU A 128 -29.74 -5.04 -16.89
N PRO A 129 -29.56 -6.19 -17.56
CA PRO A 129 -28.43 -7.06 -17.30
C PRO A 129 -27.14 -6.39 -17.74
N LEU A 130 -26.07 -6.62 -16.98
CA LEU A 130 -24.72 -6.18 -17.26
C LEU A 130 -23.88 -7.34 -17.78
N ASP A 131 -22.82 -7.02 -18.48
CA ASP A 131 -21.81 -8.00 -18.88
C ASP A 131 -21.10 -8.52 -17.63
N THR A 132 -21.42 -9.73 -17.21
CA THR A 132 -20.88 -10.36 -16.01
C THR A 132 -19.35 -10.36 -15.99
N GLY A 133 -18.71 -10.73 -17.12
CA GLY A 133 -17.25 -10.77 -17.20
C GLY A 133 -16.61 -9.39 -16.96
N ARG A 134 -17.21 -8.32 -17.48
CA ARG A 134 -16.71 -6.95 -17.24
C ARG A 134 -16.89 -6.50 -15.80
N VAL A 135 -17.98 -6.90 -15.15
CA VAL A 135 -18.18 -6.60 -13.71
C VAL A 135 -17.17 -7.37 -12.87
N GLU A 136 -16.94 -8.64 -13.17
CA GLU A 136 -15.94 -9.47 -12.50
C GLU A 136 -14.52 -8.94 -12.69
N ASP A 137 -14.14 -8.52 -13.91
CA ASP A 137 -12.86 -7.87 -14.19
C ASP A 137 -12.68 -6.60 -13.37
N TYR A 138 -13.74 -5.80 -13.22
CA TYR A 138 -13.71 -4.60 -12.40
C TYR A 138 -13.53 -4.91 -10.91
N LEU A 139 -14.25 -5.90 -10.39
CA LEU A 139 -14.13 -6.36 -9.00
C LEU A 139 -12.75 -6.95 -8.72
N HIS A 140 -12.21 -7.69 -9.69
CA HIS A 140 -10.84 -8.19 -9.61
C HIS A 140 -9.82 -7.04 -9.48
N ASN A 141 -9.97 -5.99 -10.27
CA ASN A 141 -9.09 -4.82 -10.15
C ASN A 141 -9.21 -4.14 -8.77
N ILE A 142 -10.40 -4.09 -8.16
CA ILE A 142 -10.56 -3.59 -6.78
C ILE A 142 -9.83 -4.49 -5.79
N SER A 143 -9.98 -5.81 -5.87
CA SER A 143 -9.36 -6.77 -4.96
C SER A 143 -7.83 -6.72 -5.01
N TYR A 144 -7.25 -6.30 -6.13
CA TYR A 144 -5.81 -6.15 -6.31
C TYR A 144 -5.29 -4.72 -6.09
N LEU A 145 -6.16 -3.80 -5.65
CA LEU A 145 -5.67 -2.49 -5.21
C LEU A 145 -4.72 -2.69 -4.04
N SER A 146 -3.47 -2.32 -4.22
CA SER A 146 -2.44 -2.36 -3.19
C SER A 146 -1.93 -0.95 -2.95
N PRO A 147 -2.46 -0.22 -1.96
CA PRO A 147 -1.94 1.08 -1.59
C PRO A 147 -0.52 0.91 -1.03
N ASN A 148 0.48 1.24 -1.81
CA ASN A 148 1.89 1.05 -1.44
C ASN A 148 2.63 2.35 -1.11
N ASN A 149 1.99 3.50 -1.34
CA ASN A 149 2.51 4.82 -1.02
C ASN A 149 1.54 5.56 -0.10
N TYR A 150 1.77 5.46 1.21
CA TYR A 150 0.99 6.21 2.19
C TYR A 150 1.46 7.66 2.23
N VAL A 151 0.55 8.59 1.96
CA VAL A 151 0.82 10.04 2.03
C VAL A 151 0.72 10.49 3.49
N THR A 152 -0.29 10.01 4.22
CA THR A 152 -0.49 10.26 5.64
C THR A 152 -1.26 9.11 6.29
N TYR A 153 -1.03 8.88 7.59
CA TYR A 153 -1.72 7.85 8.37
C TYR A 153 -2.90 8.42 9.19
N HIS A 154 -2.98 9.74 9.33
CA HIS A 154 -4.04 10.44 10.04
C HIS A 154 -4.30 11.76 9.33
N ALA A 155 -5.02 11.70 8.20
CA ALA A 155 -5.36 12.90 7.46
C ALA A 155 -6.27 13.82 8.27
N THR A 156 -5.90 15.08 8.37
CA THR A 156 -6.76 16.14 8.85
C THR A 156 -7.78 16.54 7.79
N GLU A 157 -8.85 17.27 8.17
CA GLU A 157 -9.83 17.79 7.19
C GLU A 157 -9.16 18.70 6.14
N GLU A 158 -8.16 19.49 6.54
CA GLU A 158 -7.42 20.37 5.64
C GLU A 158 -6.55 19.58 4.64
N GLU A 159 -5.91 18.51 5.10
CA GLU A 159 -5.14 17.60 4.22
C GLU A 159 -6.07 16.85 3.26
N LEU A 160 -7.22 16.35 3.72
CA LEU A 160 -8.20 15.71 2.85
C LEU A 160 -8.67 16.66 1.73
N ALA A 161 -8.90 17.94 2.06
CA ALA A 161 -9.26 18.94 1.07
C ALA A 161 -8.12 19.21 0.07
N SER A 162 -6.85 19.19 0.52
CA SER A 162 -5.71 19.36 -0.38
C SER A 162 -5.55 18.22 -1.37
N TYR A 163 -5.98 17.00 -1.00
CA TYR A 163 -6.00 15.82 -1.87
C TYR A 163 -7.32 15.67 -2.66
N GLY A 164 -8.28 16.59 -2.49
CA GLY A 164 -9.61 16.52 -3.11
C GLY A 164 -10.47 15.38 -2.57
N LEU A 165 -10.15 14.84 -1.39
CA LEU A 165 -10.85 13.72 -0.75
C LEU A 165 -11.92 14.14 0.26
N ASP A 166 -12.12 15.43 0.49
CA ASP A 166 -13.27 16.01 1.20
C ASP A 166 -14.54 15.98 0.33
N GLU A 167 -14.38 16.18 -0.99
CA GLU A 167 -15.41 16.03 -2.02
C GLU A 167 -14.86 15.13 -3.15
N PRO A 168 -14.77 13.79 -2.96
CA PRO A 168 -14.10 12.91 -3.90
C PRO A 168 -14.78 12.88 -5.27
N GLU A 169 -13.98 12.80 -6.34
CA GLU A 169 -14.49 12.69 -7.70
C GLU A 169 -15.29 11.41 -7.93
N LEU A 170 -14.93 10.36 -7.21
CA LEU A 170 -15.60 9.06 -7.26
C LEU A 170 -15.59 8.40 -5.88
N THR A 171 -16.77 7.99 -5.42
CA THR A 171 -16.91 7.08 -4.29
C THR A 171 -17.45 5.74 -4.78
N VAL A 172 -16.74 4.67 -4.48
CA VAL A 172 -17.17 3.30 -4.77
C VAL A 172 -17.49 2.61 -3.44
N THR A 173 -18.74 2.16 -3.30
CA THR A 173 -19.18 1.39 -2.14
C THR A 173 -19.43 -0.05 -2.57
N VAL A 174 -18.75 -1.00 -1.92
CA VAL A 174 -18.83 -2.44 -2.21
C VAL A 174 -19.41 -3.14 -0.99
N ASP A 175 -20.63 -3.69 -1.12
CA ASP A 175 -21.17 -4.60 -0.11
C ASP A 175 -20.82 -6.03 -0.52
N TYR A 176 -20.17 -6.74 0.38
CA TYR A 176 -19.61 -8.05 0.10
C TYR A 176 -19.83 -9.03 1.25
N THR A 177 -19.64 -10.32 0.96
CA THR A 177 -19.43 -11.36 1.97
C THR A 177 -18.03 -11.95 1.78
N ALA A 178 -17.40 -12.29 2.90
CA ALA A 178 -16.13 -13.02 2.94
C ALA A 178 -16.28 -14.22 3.88
N GLU A 179 -15.57 -15.30 3.60
CA GLU A 179 -15.45 -16.44 4.52
C GLU A 179 -14.26 -16.21 5.44
N ASP A 180 -14.50 -16.20 6.74
CA ASP A 180 -13.42 -16.13 7.69
C ASP A 180 -12.69 -17.48 7.83
N ARG A 181 -11.59 -17.52 8.62
CA ARG A 181 -10.82 -18.76 8.86
C ARG A 181 -11.60 -19.86 9.56
N ALA A 182 -12.76 -19.56 10.10
CA ALA A 182 -13.68 -20.51 10.75
C ALA A 182 -14.79 -20.98 9.80
N GLU A 183 -14.73 -20.63 8.51
CA GLU A 183 -15.76 -20.89 7.47
C GLU A 183 -17.12 -20.22 7.82
N GLU A 184 -17.09 -19.17 8.63
CA GLU A 184 -18.28 -18.36 8.90
C GLU A 184 -18.32 -17.19 7.89
N LYS A 185 -19.49 -17.03 7.23
CA LYS A 185 -19.70 -15.91 6.32
C LYS A 185 -19.93 -14.62 7.09
N ALA A 186 -19.04 -13.68 6.93
CA ALA A 186 -19.16 -12.31 7.40
C ALA A 186 -19.58 -11.39 6.27
N SER A 187 -20.45 -10.41 6.55
CA SER A 187 -20.80 -9.36 5.60
C SER A 187 -20.05 -8.09 5.95
N GLY A 188 -19.52 -7.40 4.96
CA GLY A 188 -18.82 -6.15 5.11
C GLY A 188 -19.21 -5.12 4.04
N THR A 189 -18.80 -3.89 4.27
CA THR A 189 -18.90 -2.80 3.31
C THR A 189 -17.53 -2.16 3.21
N LEU A 190 -16.99 -2.11 2.00
CA LEU A 190 -15.77 -1.38 1.67
C LEU A 190 -16.16 -0.08 0.97
N ILE A 191 -15.57 1.04 1.41
CA ILE A 191 -15.79 2.34 0.77
C ILE A 191 -14.44 2.86 0.27
N LEU A 192 -14.39 3.19 -1.01
CA LEU A 192 -13.22 3.78 -1.66
C LEU A 192 -13.56 5.21 -2.09
N HIS A 193 -12.85 6.18 -1.54
CA HIS A 193 -12.90 7.57 -1.99
C HIS A 193 -11.70 7.84 -2.89
N ILE A 194 -11.94 8.30 -4.09
CA ILE A 194 -10.91 8.45 -5.13
C ILE A 194 -10.99 9.88 -5.68
N SER A 195 -9.84 10.55 -5.73
CA SER A 195 -9.71 11.86 -6.36
C SER A 195 -8.37 12.00 -7.03
N ARG A 196 -8.33 12.73 -8.14
CA ARG A 196 -7.07 13.15 -8.77
C ARG A 196 -6.55 14.37 -8.04
N ASP A 197 -5.22 14.52 -8.04
CA ASP A 197 -4.58 15.71 -7.48
C ASP A 197 -5.21 16.99 -8.05
N PRO A 198 -5.78 17.88 -7.22
CA PRO A 198 -6.50 19.07 -7.70
C PRO A 198 -5.59 20.06 -8.44
N GLU A 199 -4.32 20.20 -8.04
CA GLU A 199 -3.37 21.13 -8.64
C GLU A 199 -2.89 20.59 -9.99
N GLU A 200 -2.49 19.30 -10.07
CA GLU A 200 -2.08 18.66 -11.30
C GLU A 200 -3.23 18.62 -12.33
N ARG A 201 -4.46 18.35 -11.86
CA ARG A 201 -5.65 18.36 -12.72
C ARG A 201 -5.91 19.74 -13.31
N LEU A 202 -5.76 20.79 -12.52
CA LEU A 202 -5.94 22.17 -12.99
C LEU A 202 -4.87 22.54 -14.02
N ALA A 203 -3.61 22.20 -13.72
CA ALA A 203 -2.48 22.43 -14.64
C ALA A 203 -2.66 21.70 -15.98
N ALA A 204 -3.07 20.43 -15.93
CA ALA A 204 -3.35 19.64 -17.14
C ALA A 204 -4.51 20.23 -17.96
N GLN A 205 -5.55 20.76 -17.31
CA GLN A 205 -6.65 21.42 -17.99
C GLN A 205 -6.21 22.74 -18.66
N GLU A 206 -5.41 23.54 -17.97
CA GLU A 206 -4.85 24.77 -18.53
C GLU A 206 -3.94 24.50 -19.75
N ALA A 207 -3.09 23.46 -19.65
CA ALA A 207 -2.22 23.04 -20.76
C ALA A 207 -3.03 22.56 -21.97
N ALA A 208 -4.11 21.79 -21.74
CA ALA A 208 -5.01 21.34 -22.80
C ALA A 208 -5.72 22.52 -23.49
N ASP A 209 -6.14 23.52 -22.74
CA ASP A 209 -6.82 24.71 -23.28
C ASP A 209 -5.87 25.62 -24.10
N THR A 210 -4.56 25.60 -23.77
CA THR A 210 -3.54 26.36 -24.51
C THR A 210 -2.95 25.59 -25.72
N GLY A 211 -3.24 24.29 -25.81
CA GLY A 211 -2.75 23.44 -26.89
C GLY A 211 -1.24 23.12 -26.80
N GLU A 212 -0.67 23.21 -25.59
CA GLU A 212 0.77 23.01 -25.35
C GLU A 212 1.15 21.52 -25.12
N THR A 213 0.19 20.61 -24.95
CA THR A 213 0.45 19.19 -24.71
C THR A 213 -0.06 18.30 -25.83
N GLU A 214 0.82 17.47 -26.41
CA GLU A 214 0.49 16.38 -27.35
C GLU A 214 0.40 15.00 -26.64
N GLU A 215 0.80 14.91 -25.36
CA GLU A 215 0.81 13.68 -24.58
C GLU A 215 -0.17 13.81 -23.40
N GLU A 216 -0.88 12.71 -23.07
CA GLU A 216 -1.70 12.63 -21.87
C GLU A 216 -0.79 12.64 -20.63
N GLU A 217 -0.81 13.72 -19.86
CA GLU A 217 -0.09 13.80 -18.60
C GLU A 217 -0.71 12.85 -17.58
N THR A 218 0.14 12.05 -16.93
CA THR A 218 -0.30 11.18 -15.83
C THR A 218 -0.54 12.02 -14.58
N ILE A 219 -1.80 12.12 -14.15
CA ILE A 219 -2.19 12.86 -12.95
C ILE A 219 -2.17 11.91 -11.75
N THR A 220 -1.57 12.34 -10.65
CA THR A 220 -1.55 11.61 -9.39
C THR A 220 -2.99 11.39 -8.89
N ALA A 221 -3.31 10.18 -8.46
CA ALA A 221 -4.59 9.85 -7.84
C ALA A 221 -4.40 9.48 -6.37
N TYR A 222 -5.24 10.05 -5.53
CA TYR A 222 -5.32 9.74 -4.11
C TYR A 222 -6.49 8.80 -3.83
N LEU A 223 -6.24 7.85 -2.94
CA LEU A 223 -7.23 6.88 -2.48
C LEU A 223 -7.34 6.96 -0.96
N ARG A 224 -8.57 6.99 -0.45
CA ARG A 224 -8.89 6.77 0.95
C ARG A 224 -9.78 5.54 1.07
N VAL A 225 -9.40 4.61 1.93
CA VAL A 225 -10.18 3.43 2.32
C VAL A 225 -10.95 3.74 3.60
N GLY A 226 -12.25 3.39 3.64
CA GLY A 226 -13.14 3.63 4.78
C GLY A 226 -14.17 2.54 4.98
#